data_590c6985b8f76ece545f0e97db6d9bc0
#
_entry.id   590c6985b8f76ece545f0e97db6d9bc0
#
_cell.length_a   1.000
_cell.length_b   1.000
_cell.length_c   1.000
_cell.angle_alpha   90.00
_cell.angle_beta   90.00
_cell.angle_gamma   90.00
#
_symmetry.space_group_name_H-M   'P 1'
#
loop_
_entity.id
_entity.type
_entity.pdbx_description
1 polymer ?
#
loop_
_entity_poly.entity_id
_entity_poly.type
_entity_poly.pdbx_seq_one_letter_code
_entity_poly.pdbx_strand_id
1 'polypeptide(L)'
;MAEVVSLHGAAIRAPVAEPNATVVQELERLLEAARAGEIVGLAGSYMHKDKIVTYSYAGLVAGYSVVGGLSCLMDRLKHIIMARD
;
A
#
# COMPACT_ATOMS: atom_id res chain seq x y z
N MET A 1 2.48 12.00 10.71
CA MET A 1 2.63 11.49 10.47
C MET A 1 3.74 10.72 10.59
N ALA A 2 4.46 10.81 10.58
CA ALA A 2 5.61 10.12 10.60
C ALA A 2 5.97 9.46 11.87
N GLU A 3 5.23 9.75 12.84
CA GLU A 3 5.55 9.22 14.08
C GLU A 3 5.46 7.78 14.14
N VAL A 4 4.65 7.23 13.36
CA VAL A 4 4.51 5.82 13.34
C VAL A 4 5.83 5.18 13.05
N VAL A 5 6.55 5.86 12.21
CA VAL A 5 7.80 5.35 11.81
C VAL A 5 8.79 5.33 12.92
N SER A 6 8.68 6.28 13.80
CA SER A 6 9.70 6.42 14.79
C SER A 6 9.83 5.20 15.67
N LEU A 7 8.79 4.44 15.79
CA LEU A 7 8.89 3.28 16.61
C LEU A 7 9.88 2.30 16.06
N HIS A 8 9.81 2.11 14.78
CA HIS A 8 10.69 1.19 14.17
C HIS A 8 11.95 1.87 13.74
N GLY A 9 11.81 3.11 13.38
CA GLY A 9 12.94 3.83 12.90
C GLY A 9 14.05 3.85 13.89
N ALA A 10 13.70 3.96 15.13
CA ALA A 10 14.71 4.04 16.14
C ALA A 10 15.56 2.80 16.19
N ALA A 11 14.97 1.70 15.94
CA ALA A 11 15.68 0.48 16.03
C ALA A 11 16.40 0.14 14.79
N ILE A 12 16.10 0.84 13.77
CA ILE A 12 16.62 0.50 12.55
C ILE A 12 17.94 0.97 12.30
N ARG A 13 18.81 0.10 12.30
CA ARG A 13 20.10 0.41 11.86
C ARG A 13 20.45 -0.49 10.75
N ALA A 14 19.45 -1.17 10.24
CA ALA A 14 19.67 -2.08 9.15
C ALA A 14 20.12 -1.31 7.93
N PRO A 15 20.87 -1.92 7.07
CA PRO A 15 21.27 -1.27 5.83
C PRO A 15 20.05 -0.80 5.08
N VAL A 16 20.18 0.30 4.43
CA VAL A 16 19.09 0.83 3.63
C VAL A 16 18.91 -0.08 2.43
N ALA A 17 17.72 -0.57 2.26
CA ALA A 17 17.39 -1.35 1.09
C ALA A 17 17.12 -0.39 -0.05
N GLU A 18 17.44 -0.82 -1.25
CA GLU A 18 17.11 0.00 -2.41
C GLU A 18 15.61 0.08 -2.56
N PRO A 19 15.07 1.26 -2.84
CA PRO A 19 13.65 1.38 -3.06
C PRO A 19 13.21 0.58 -4.29
N ASN A 20 12.02 0.05 -4.22
CA ASN A 20 11.42 -0.57 -5.38
C ASN A 20 10.82 0.54 -6.24
N ALA A 21 11.39 0.76 -7.41
CA ALA A 21 11.01 1.90 -8.23
C ALA A 21 9.54 1.85 -8.64
N THR A 22 9.02 0.67 -8.90
CA THR A 22 7.63 0.55 -9.30
C THR A 22 6.70 0.95 -8.17
N VAL A 23 7.02 0.55 -6.95
CA VAL A 23 6.21 0.92 -5.80
C VAL A 23 6.28 2.42 -5.56
N VAL A 24 7.48 3.00 -5.67
CA VAL A 24 7.63 4.44 -5.48
C VAL A 24 6.80 5.20 -6.49
N GLN A 25 6.85 4.80 -7.75
CA GLN A 25 6.09 5.48 -8.80
C GLN A 25 4.59 5.40 -8.56
N GLU A 26 4.12 4.25 -8.13
CA GLU A 26 2.69 4.10 -7.88
C GLU A 26 2.25 4.95 -6.69
N LEU A 27 3.04 4.99 -5.64
CA LEU A 27 2.71 5.82 -4.49
C LEU A 27 2.72 7.29 -4.84
N GLU A 28 3.64 7.72 -5.70
CA GLU A 28 3.68 9.10 -6.14
C GLU A 28 2.44 9.43 -6.95
N ARG A 29 2.02 8.52 -7.81
CA ARG A 29 0.81 8.72 -8.59
C ARG A 29 -0.41 8.87 -7.69
N LEU A 30 -0.52 8.01 -6.69
CA LEU A 30 -1.64 8.07 -5.76
C LEU A 30 -1.61 9.35 -4.94
N LEU A 31 -0.42 9.77 -4.53
CA LEU A 31 -0.29 11.00 -3.75
C LEU A 31 -0.74 12.20 -4.57
N GLU A 32 -0.37 12.26 -5.83
CA GLU A 32 -0.80 13.36 -6.68
C GLU A 32 -2.30 13.39 -6.85
N ALA A 33 -2.90 12.22 -7.07
CA ALA A 33 -4.35 12.15 -7.23
C ALA A 33 -5.05 12.55 -5.94
N ALA A 34 -4.47 12.21 -4.80
CA ALA A 34 -5.05 12.59 -3.52
C ALA A 34 -4.96 14.10 -3.32
N ARG A 35 -3.84 14.69 -3.69
CA ARG A 35 -3.69 16.14 -3.57
C ARG A 35 -4.62 16.89 -4.50
N ALA A 36 -4.92 16.32 -5.64
CA ALA A 36 -5.87 16.92 -6.57
C ALA A 36 -7.32 16.70 -6.16
N GLY A 37 -7.55 15.96 -5.09
CA GLY A 37 -8.90 15.71 -4.63
C GLY A 37 -9.62 14.60 -5.37
N GLU A 38 -8.91 13.87 -6.22
CA GLU A 38 -9.53 12.80 -6.97
C GLU A 38 -9.68 11.51 -6.17
N ILE A 39 -8.74 11.27 -5.26
CA ILE A 39 -8.84 10.12 -4.38
C ILE A 39 -9.19 10.65 -3.01
N VAL A 40 -10.34 10.23 -2.50
CA VAL A 40 -10.83 10.71 -1.20
C VAL A 40 -10.89 9.59 -0.17
N GLY A 41 -10.57 8.37 -0.57
CA GLY A 41 -10.48 7.25 0.35
C GLY A 41 -9.58 6.21 -0.25
N LEU A 42 -8.85 5.50 0.59
CA LEU A 42 -8.01 4.43 0.11
C LEU A 42 -7.86 3.34 1.16
N ALA A 43 -7.57 2.15 0.68
CA ALA A 43 -7.30 1.02 1.53
C ALA A 43 -6.29 0.15 0.80
N GLY A 44 -5.42 -0.48 1.54
CA GLY A 44 -4.40 -1.27 0.87
C GLY A 44 -3.64 -2.19 1.79
N SER A 45 -2.83 -3.03 1.18
CA SER A 45 -2.02 -4.01 1.87
C SER A 45 -0.60 -3.86 1.35
N TYR A 46 0.37 -4.02 2.23
CA TYR A 46 1.75 -3.70 1.90
C TYR A 46 2.67 -4.83 2.34
N MET A 47 3.51 -5.26 1.41
CA MET A 47 4.49 -6.30 1.68
C MET A 47 5.80 -5.65 2.07
N HIS A 48 6.31 -5.99 3.22
CA HIS A 48 7.59 -5.47 3.69
C HIS A 48 8.71 -6.41 3.33
N LYS A 49 9.92 -5.92 3.36
CA LYS A 49 11.05 -6.72 2.94
C LYS A 49 11.27 -7.93 3.84
N ASP A 50 10.82 -7.86 5.08
CA ASP A 50 10.92 -8.99 6.00
C ASP A 50 9.76 -9.97 5.84
N LYS A 51 8.96 -9.79 4.79
CA LYS A 51 7.83 -10.64 4.47
C LYS A 51 6.62 -10.46 5.36
N ILE A 52 6.64 -9.47 6.22
CA ILE A 52 5.48 -9.13 7.02
C ILE A 52 4.55 -8.26 6.17
N VAL A 53 3.27 -8.51 6.27
CA VAL A 53 2.27 -7.76 5.52
C VAL A 53 1.51 -6.88 6.50
N THR A 54 1.37 -5.62 6.13
CA THR A 54 0.55 -4.69 6.91
C THR A 54 -0.55 -4.14 6.01
N TYR A 55 -1.54 -3.50 6.61
CA TYR A 55 -2.60 -2.88 5.84
C TYR A 55 -3.00 -1.57 6.50
N SER A 56 -3.62 -0.73 5.71
CA SER A 56 -4.12 0.54 6.24
C SER A 56 -5.29 1.02 5.42
N TYR A 57 -6.00 1.97 5.98
CA TYR A 57 -7.07 2.62 5.26
C TYR A 57 -7.19 4.05 5.78
N ALA A 58 -7.72 4.93 4.94
CA ALA A 58 -7.86 6.32 5.32
C ALA A 58 -8.94 6.98 4.47
N GLY A 59 -9.60 7.96 5.04
CA GLY A 59 -10.57 8.76 4.30
C GLY A 59 -11.92 8.09 4.20
N LEU A 60 -12.59 8.30 3.09
CA LEU A 60 -13.95 7.84 2.90
C LEU A 60 -13.96 6.40 2.43
N VAL A 61 -13.91 5.48 3.37
CA VAL A 61 -13.83 4.07 3.04
C VAL A 61 -15.04 3.25 3.53
N ALA A 62 -15.97 3.90 4.21
CA ALA A 62 -17.11 3.17 4.77
C ALA A 62 -18.15 2.92 3.71
N GLY A 63 -18.01 1.87 2.96
CA GLY A 63 -18.98 1.54 1.94
C GLY A 63 -18.58 0.31 1.17
N TYR A 64 -19.56 -0.30 0.53
CA TYR A 64 -19.30 -1.52 -0.21
C TYR A 64 -18.49 -1.28 -1.48
N SER A 65 -18.43 -0.04 -1.94
CA SER A 65 -17.63 0.25 -3.12
C SER A 65 -16.15 -0.05 -2.90
N VAL A 66 -15.63 0.35 -1.74
CA VAL A 66 -14.25 0.07 -1.42
C VAL A 66 -14.03 -1.43 -1.23
N VAL A 67 -14.97 -2.08 -0.58
CA VAL A 67 -14.90 -3.52 -0.40
C VAL A 67 -14.88 -4.22 -1.76
N GLY A 68 -15.74 -3.77 -2.68
CA GLY A 68 -15.77 -4.33 -4.01
C GLY A 68 -14.45 -4.15 -4.76
N GLY A 69 -13.86 -2.98 -4.63
CA GLY A 69 -12.56 -2.73 -5.24
C GLY A 69 -11.49 -3.65 -4.68
N LEU A 70 -11.49 -3.85 -3.37
CA LEU A 70 -10.53 -4.75 -2.75
C LEU A 70 -10.74 -6.19 -3.21
N SER A 71 -11.99 -6.58 -3.40
CA SER A 71 -12.30 -7.91 -3.88
C SER A 71 -11.78 -8.12 -5.29
N CYS A 72 -11.95 -7.14 -6.15
CA CYS A 72 -11.41 -7.22 -7.49
C CYS A 72 -9.89 -7.29 -7.48
N LEU A 73 -9.26 -6.51 -6.64
CA LEU A 73 -7.82 -6.54 -6.52
C LEU A 73 -7.35 -7.92 -6.05
N MET A 74 -8.06 -8.51 -5.11
CA MET A 74 -7.72 -9.83 -4.63
C MET A 74 -7.76 -10.84 -5.76
N ASP A 75 -8.78 -10.77 -6.60
CA ASP A 75 -8.87 -11.68 -7.73
C ASP A 75 -7.69 -11.51 -8.68
N ARG A 76 -7.31 -10.26 -8.95
CA ARG A 76 -6.18 -10.01 -9.82
C ARG A 76 -4.89 -10.58 -9.24
N LEU A 77 -4.70 -10.41 -7.94
CA LEU A 77 -3.51 -10.94 -7.30
C LEU A 77 -3.49 -12.48 -7.35
N LYS A 78 -4.64 -13.10 -7.20
CA LYS A 78 -4.72 -14.56 -7.31
C LYS A 78 -4.34 -15.01 -8.70
N HIS A 79 -4.75 -14.29 -9.72
CA HIS A 79 -4.39 -14.63 -11.09
C HIS A 79 -2.87 -14.54 -11.29
N ILE A 80 -2.24 -13.53 -10.71
CA ILE A 80 -0.80 -13.39 -10.82
C ILE A 80 -0.09 -14.58 -10.18
N ILE A 81 -0.55 -14.99 -9.01
CA ILE A 81 0.03 -16.13 -8.32
C ILE A 81 -0.11 -17.38 -9.16
N MET A 82 -1.30 -17.61 -9.69
CA MET A 82 -1.55 -18.82 -10.46
C MET A 82 -0.75 -18.84 -11.76
N ALA A 83 -0.56 -17.69 -12.35
CA ALA A 83 0.19 -17.63 -13.60
C ALA A 83 1.67 -17.92 -13.43
N ARG A 84 2.17 -17.81 -12.21
CA ARG A 84 3.57 -18.08 -11.95
C ARG A 84 3.88 -19.58 -11.88
N ASP A 85 2.88 -20.35 -11.63
CA ASP A 85 3.07 -21.77 -11.58
C ASP A 85 3.00 -22.36 -12.97
#